data_4c05e2db74d4fd8af9dcc052b1f1b2bc
#
_entry.id   4c05e2db74d4fd8af9dcc052b1f1b2bc
#
_cell.length_a   1.000
_cell.length_b   1.000
_cell.length_c   1.000
_cell.angle_alpha   90.00
_cell.angle_beta   90.00
_cell.angle_gamma   90.00
#
_symmetry.space_group_name_H-M   'P 1'
#
loop_
_entity.id
_entity.type
_entity.pdbx_description
1 polymer ?
#
loop_
_entity_poly.entity_id
_entity_poly.type
_entity_poly.pdbx_seq_one_letter_code
_entity_poly.pdbx_strand_id
1 'polypeptide(L)'
;DDRMRFFNKLERRFGKYAIHNLMYYIIIMYIMGFVMMYMDPMFFTRYLSLDAEAILHGQVWRLVTFLLYPPTLSPFWIIFAALMYYSLGRSLETVWGAFRFNVFFFMGAIGIILAEFIVYFIWGWDMHLNTSYLSMSIFLAYAVIFPEEYFYIYFILAIKAKWLALFDAFFLVFGFVYGSFPQRIAIFLSLANFIIFFLMTKDFKKYSPREVKRRQDFKVKTMRPVNRTHHKCAVCGRTDEESPGMEFRYCSKCEGSYEYCMDHLYTHQHVKKSDSPKS
;
A
#
# COMPACT_ATOMS: atom_id res chain seq x y z
N ASP A 1 11.07 -3.63 15.91
CA ASP A 1 10.45 -2.73 14.92
C ASP A 1 10.53 -1.26 15.27
N ASP A 2 11.76 -0.82 15.52
CA ASP A 2 12.01 0.59 15.87
C ASP A 2 11.65 1.54 14.72
N ARG A 3 11.72 1.08 13.47
CA ARG A 3 11.35 1.85 12.28
C ARG A 3 9.87 2.20 12.25
N MET A 4 8.99 1.23 12.47
CA MET A 4 7.54 1.51 12.54
C MET A 4 7.17 2.34 13.76
N ARG A 5 7.87 2.16 14.88
CA ARG A 5 7.70 3.01 16.07
C ARG A 5 8.08 4.46 15.80
N PHE A 6 9.15 4.68 15.05
CA PHE A 6 9.57 6.03 14.64
C PHE A 6 8.52 6.72 13.77
N PHE A 7 8.00 6.05 12.72
CA PHE A 7 6.93 6.59 11.89
C PHE A 7 5.65 6.88 12.68
N ASN A 8 5.22 5.95 13.53
CA ASN A 8 4.05 6.14 14.36
C ASN A 8 4.22 7.32 15.35
N LYS A 9 5.44 7.55 15.84
CA LYS A 9 5.75 8.70 16.70
C LYS A 9 5.68 10.02 15.91
N LEU A 10 6.22 10.05 14.69
CA LEU A 10 6.11 11.20 13.78
C LEU A 10 4.65 11.48 13.39
N GLU A 11 3.91 10.45 13.05
CA GLU A 11 2.50 10.54 12.68
C GLU A 11 1.64 11.09 13.83
N ARG A 12 1.89 10.66 15.08
CA ARG A 12 1.21 11.20 16.27
C ARG A 12 1.51 12.68 16.50
N ARG A 13 2.74 13.14 16.19
CA ARG A 13 3.16 14.52 16.41
C ARG A 13 2.77 15.45 15.27
N PHE A 14 2.89 15.00 14.04
CA PHE A 14 2.74 15.82 12.83
C PHE A 14 1.54 15.43 11.96
N GLY A 15 0.83 14.35 12.26
CA GLY A 15 -0.30 13.87 11.48
C GLY A 15 -1.43 14.90 11.33
N LYS A 16 -1.58 15.81 12.31
CA LYS A 16 -2.56 16.92 12.23
C LYS A 16 -2.28 17.92 11.10
N TYR A 17 -1.04 17.98 10.60
CA TYR A 17 -0.64 18.85 9.49
C TYR A 17 -0.70 18.13 8.13
N ALA A 18 -1.09 16.87 8.10
CA ALA A 18 -1.20 16.12 6.86
C ALA A 18 -2.30 16.70 5.98
N ILE A 19 -1.95 16.96 4.73
CA ILE A 19 -2.89 17.42 3.70
C ILE A 19 -3.71 16.21 3.26
N HIS A 20 -5.00 16.23 3.56
CA HIS A 20 -5.92 15.19 3.08
C HIS A 20 -6.22 15.41 1.60
N ASN A 21 -6.32 14.31 0.85
CA ASN A 21 -6.49 14.35 -0.60
C ASN A 21 -5.39 15.16 -1.31
N LEU A 22 -4.13 15.00 -0.90
CA LEU A 22 -3.00 15.73 -1.47
C LEU A 22 -3.00 15.69 -3.01
N MET A 23 -3.33 14.54 -3.59
CA MET A 23 -3.31 14.35 -5.04
C MET A 23 -4.34 15.23 -5.76
N TYR A 24 -5.43 15.60 -5.13
CA TYR A 24 -6.38 16.58 -5.67
C TYR A 24 -5.73 17.93 -5.93
N TYR A 25 -4.94 18.44 -4.98
CA TYR A 25 -4.22 19.72 -5.12
C TYR A 25 -3.13 19.62 -6.19
N ILE A 26 -2.42 18.50 -6.25
CA ILE A 26 -1.38 18.26 -7.27
C ILE A 26 -1.98 18.24 -8.67
N ILE A 27 -3.17 17.66 -8.85
CA ILE A 27 -3.85 17.65 -10.15
C ILE A 27 -4.28 19.06 -10.56
N ILE A 28 -4.77 19.88 -9.63
CA ILE A 28 -5.06 21.28 -9.92
C ILE A 28 -3.79 21.98 -10.39
N MET A 29 -2.64 21.74 -9.74
CA MET A 29 -1.36 22.28 -10.17
C MET A 29 -0.97 21.79 -11.58
N TYR A 30 -1.16 20.52 -11.91
CA TYR A 30 -0.91 19.98 -13.25
C TYR A 30 -1.79 20.63 -14.32
N ILE A 31 -3.07 20.85 -14.03
CA ILE A 31 -3.99 21.54 -14.95
C ILE A 31 -3.56 22.99 -15.15
N MET A 32 -3.18 23.70 -14.07
CA MET A 32 -2.66 25.08 -14.17
C MET A 32 -1.38 25.11 -15.01
N GLY A 33 -0.43 24.22 -14.73
CA GLY A 33 0.81 24.13 -15.50
C GLY A 33 0.57 23.78 -16.97
N PHE A 34 -0.38 22.87 -17.24
CA PHE A 34 -0.78 22.55 -18.60
C PHE A 34 -1.32 23.77 -19.37
N VAL A 35 -2.22 24.53 -18.74
CA VAL A 35 -2.76 25.76 -19.35
C VAL A 35 -1.66 26.78 -19.64
N MET A 36 -0.75 26.99 -18.67
CA MET A 36 0.39 27.90 -18.84
C MET A 36 1.30 27.47 -19.98
N MET A 37 1.67 26.19 -20.04
CA MET A 37 2.54 25.65 -21.11
C MET A 37 1.85 25.61 -22.48
N TYR A 38 0.52 25.50 -22.49
CA TYR A 38 -0.24 25.57 -23.76
C TYR A 38 -0.32 26.97 -24.30
N MET A 39 -0.40 27.99 -23.42
CA MET A 39 -0.40 29.41 -23.84
C MET A 39 1.00 29.91 -24.23
N ASP A 40 2.00 29.59 -23.41
CA ASP A 40 3.40 29.96 -23.65
C ASP A 40 4.36 28.88 -23.12
N PRO A 41 4.83 27.96 -23.97
CA PRO A 41 5.77 26.91 -23.56
C PRO A 41 7.09 27.46 -22.99
N MET A 42 7.55 28.63 -23.44
CA MET A 42 8.80 29.23 -22.98
C MET A 42 8.65 29.85 -21.58
N PHE A 43 7.45 30.31 -21.24
CA PHE A 43 7.18 30.90 -19.91
C PHE A 43 7.47 29.90 -18.77
N PHE A 44 7.00 28.66 -18.90
CA PHE A 44 7.24 27.63 -17.89
C PHE A 44 8.75 27.38 -17.71
N THR A 45 9.47 27.11 -18.79
CA THR A 45 10.91 26.83 -18.73
C THR A 45 11.69 28.02 -18.17
N ARG A 46 11.31 29.24 -18.56
CA ARG A 46 12.02 30.45 -18.16
C ARG A 46 11.81 30.84 -16.69
N TYR A 47 10.62 30.60 -16.11
CA TYR A 47 10.24 31.14 -14.80
C TYR A 47 9.83 30.11 -13.76
N LEU A 48 9.39 28.92 -14.15
CA LEU A 48 8.74 27.95 -13.26
C LEU A 48 9.46 26.62 -13.15
N SER A 49 10.27 26.23 -14.16
CA SER A 49 11.04 24.98 -14.14
C SER A 49 12.06 24.97 -13.01
N LEU A 50 12.38 23.77 -12.54
CA LEU A 50 13.47 23.59 -11.57
C LEU A 50 14.80 23.95 -12.25
N ASP A 51 15.53 24.86 -11.64
CA ASP A 51 16.76 25.45 -12.17
C ASP A 51 17.60 25.90 -10.98
N ALA A 52 18.71 25.21 -10.73
CA ALA A 52 19.52 25.42 -9.56
C ALA A 52 20.23 26.79 -9.57
N GLU A 53 20.69 27.24 -10.75
CA GLU A 53 21.34 28.53 -10.89
C GLU A 53 20.38 29.68 -10.55
N ALA A 54 19.19 29.66 -11.15
CA ALA A 54 18.18 30.66 -10.91
C ALA A 54 17.71 30.70 -9.42
N ILE A 55 17.62 29.53 -8.76
CA ILE A 55 17.27 29.43 -7.35
C ILE A 55 18.36 30.08 -6.49
N LEU A 56 19.64 29.83 -6.78
CA LEU A 56 20.76 30.46 -6.08
C LEU A 56 20.80 31.99 -6.27
N HIS A 57 20.29 32.48 -7.39
CA HIS A 57 20.12 33.92 -7.66
C HIS A 57 18.81 34.51 -7.08
N GLY A 58 18.10 33.77 -6.20
CA GLY A 58 16.96 34.27 -5.45
C GLY A 58 15.57 33.86 -5.98
N GLN A 59 15.47 33.06 -7.05
CA GLN A 59 14.19 32.59 -7.57
C GLN A 59 13.70 31.34 -6.81
N VAL A 60 13.54 31.47 -5.49
CA VAL A 60 13.20 30.35 -4.59
C VAL A 60 11.83 29.72 -4.84
N TRP A 61 10.92 30.43 -5.52
CA TRP A 61 9.60 29.87 -5.86
C TRP A 61 9.70 28.65 -6.78
N ARG A 62 10.77 28.51 -7.55
CA ARG A 62 11.03 27.36 -8.43
C ARG A 62 11.10 26.02 -7.67
N LEU A 63 11.42 26.04 -6.37
CA LEU A 63 11.38 24.87 -5.50
C LEU A 63 9.97 24.28 -5.34
N VAL A 64 8.93 25.05 -5.64
CA VAL A 64 7.54 24.62 -5.58
C VAL A 64 6.90 24.59 -6.97
N THR A 65 7.19 25.58 -7.82
CA THR A 65 6.52 25.72 -9.11
C THR A 65 6.89 24.64 -10.10
N PHE A 66 8.02 23.94 -9.96
CA PHE A 66 8.33 22.79 -10.79
C PHE A 66 7.28 21.67 -10.72
N LEU A 67 6.52 21.59 -9.59
CA LEU A 67 5.42 20.65 -9.41
C LEU A 67 4.23 20.94 -10.33
N LEU A 68 4.17 22.10 -10.95
CA LEU A 68 3.19 22.46 -11.97
C LEU A 68 3.39 21.70 -13.29
N TYR A 69 4.56 21.07 -13.48
CA TYR A 69 4.85 20.33 -14.71
C TYR A 69 3.90 19.15 -14.89
N PRO A 70 3.02 19.17 -15.92
CA PRO A 70 2.04 18.11 -16.10
C PRO A 70 2.67 16.82 -16.63
N PRO A 71 2.09 15.66 -16.36
CA PRO A 71 2.60 14.38 -16.84
C PRO A 71 2.52 14.20 -18.36
N THR A 72 1.70 15.00 -19.04
CA THR A 72 1.56 15.03 -20.49
C THR A 72 1.11 16.41 -20.95
N LEU A 73 1.54 16.81 -22.16
CA LEU A 73 1.16 18.07 -22.81
C LEU A 73 0.05 17.88 -23.87
N SER A 74 -0.44 16.69 -24.05
CA SER A 74 -1.55 16.42 -24.96
C SER A 74 -2.89 16.80 -24.31
N PRO A 75 -3.71 17.68 -24.93
CA PRO A 75 -5.01 18.10 -24.38
C PRO A 75 -5.98 16.95 -24.12
N PHE A 76 -5.93 15.93 -24.95
CA PHE A 76 -6.76 14.74 -24.76
C PHE A 76 -6.26 13.86 -23.60
N TRP A 77 -4.94 13.64 -23.53
CA TRP A 77 -4.38 12.74 -22.55
C TRP A 77 -4.25 13.32 -21.13
N ILE A 78 -4.24 14.65 -20.99
CA ILE A 78 -4.12 15.28 -19.66
C ILE A 78 -5.31 14.93 -18.75
N ILE A 79 -6.51 14.81 -19.31
CA ILE A 79 -7.71 14.45 -18.56
C ILE A 79 -7.56 13.02 -18.00
N PHE A 80 -7.14 12.07 -18.86
CA PHE A 80 -6.93 10.68 -18.43
C PHE A 80 -5.79 10.56 -17.44
N ALA A 81 -4.69 11.25 -17.67
CA ALA A 81 -3.57 11.27 -16.73
C ALA A 81 -4.00 11.84 -15.37
N ALA A 82 -4.76 12.93 -15.35
CA ALA A 82 -5.28 13.52 -14.12
C ALA A 82 -6.18 12.55 -13.36
N LEU A 83 -7.14 11.91 -14.02
CA LEU A 83 -8.02 10.91 -13.41
C LEU A 83 -7.25 9.70 -12.90
N MET A 84 -6.28 9.20 -13.69
CA MET A 84 -5.43 8.08 -13.31
C MET A 84 -4.62 8.43 -12.06
N TYR A 85 -3.86 9.52 -12.06
CA TYR A 85 -3.05 9.91 -10.91
C TYR A 85 -3.88 10.26 -9.68
N TYR A 86 -5.08 10.81 -9.85
CA TYR A 86 -6.02 11.00 -8.75
C TYR A 86 -6.42 9.67 -8.12
N SER A 87 -6.78 8.69 -8.94
CA SER A 87 -7.17 7.36 -8.48
C SER A 87 -6.02 6.66 -7.76
N LEU A 88 -4.80 6.71 -8.36
CA LEU A 88 -3.58 6.14 -7.76
C LEU A 88 -3.29 6.76 -6.40
N GLY A 89 -3.24 8.09 -6.32
CA GLY A 89 -2.93 8.81 -5.10
C GLY A 89 -3.98 8.59 -4.00
N ARG A 90 -5.26 8.62 -4.35
CA ARG A 90 -6.35 8.34 -3.41
C ARG A 90 -6.28 6.91 -2.86
N SER A 91 -6.02 5.92 -3.70
CA SER A 91 -5.86 4.53 -3.28
C SER A 91 -4.68 4.36 -2.33
N LEU A 92 -3.53 4.98 -2.64
CA LEU A 92 -2.36 4.96 -1.77
C LEU A 92 -2.63 5.66 -0.44
N GLU A 93 -3.28 6.83 -0.47
CA GLU A 93 -3.66 7.57 0.73
C GLU A 93 -4.64 6.77 1.61
N THR A 94 -5.57 6.03 1.02
CA THR A 94 -6.50 5.15 1.76
C THR A 94 -5.77 4.03 2.49
N VAL A 95 -4.74 3.44 1.87
CA VAL A 95 -3.98 2.31 2.46
C VAL A 95 -2.94 2.79 3.48
N TRP A 96 -2.25 3.88 3.21
CA TRP A 96 -1.15 4.37 4.04
C TRP A 96 -1.58 5.40 5.08
N GLY A 97 -2.68 6.08 4.84
CA GLY A 97 -3.09 7.29 5.54
C GLY A 97 -2.48 8.55 4.95
N ALA A 98 -3.15 9.69 5.15
CA ALA A 98 -2.75 10.98 4.57
C ALA A 98 -1.31 11.38 4.95
N PHE A 99 -0.93 11.21 6.22
CA PHE A 99 0.40 11.60 6.69
C PHE A 99 1.53 10.86 5.96
N ARG A 100 1.43 9.54 5.84
CA ARG A 100 2.48 8.72 5.20
C ARG A 100 2.56 8.97 3.70
N PHE A 101 1.41 9.17 3.05
CA PHE A 101 1.37 9.54 1.64
C PHE A 101 2.02 10.91 1.40
N ASN A 102 1.74 11.90 2.26
CA ASN A 102 2.38 13.22 2.19
C ASN A 102 3.91 13.11 2.36
N VAL A 103 4.37 12.35 3.36
CA VAL A 103 5.82 12.12 3.56
C VAL A 103 6.45 11.49 2.32
N PHE A 104 5.81 10.48 1.72
CA PHE A 104 6.29 9.86 0.50
C PHE A 104 6.41 10.85 -0.65
N PHE A 105 5.37 11.65 -0.88
CA PHE A 105 5.33 12.63 -1.97
C PHE A 105 6.39 13.72 -1.79
N PHE A 106 6.43 14.35 -0.61
CA PHE A 106 7.38 15.44 -0.37
C PHE A 106 8.82 14.97 -0.30
N MET A 107 9.08 13.76 0.21
CA MET A 107 10.42 13.17 0.18
C MET A 107 10.89 12.93 -1.26
N GLY A 108 9.98 12.50 -2.15
CA GLY A 108 10.26 12.38 -3.58
C GLY A 108 10.55 13.73 -4.25
N ALA A 109 9.75 14.75 -3.96
CA ALA A 109 9.97 16.11 -4.46
C ALA A 109 11.32 16.68 -4.01
N ILE A 110 11.67 16.52 -2.72
CA ILE A 110 12.98 16.90 -2.18
C ILE A 110 14.10 16.11 -2.88
N GLY A 111 13.90 14.83 -3.15
CA GLY A 111 14.87 14.02 -3.89
C GLY A 111 15.17 14.58 -5.29
N ILE A 112 14.15 15.05 -6.01
CA ILE A 112 14.33 15.68 -7.34
C ILE A 112 15.11 17.00 -7.21
N ILE A 113 14.76 17.82 -6.23
CA ILE A 113 15.48 19.09 -5.96
C ILE A 113 16.95 18.80 -5.65
N LEU A 114 17.23 17.84 -4.77
CA LEU A 114 18.60 17.45 -4.44
C LEU A 114 19.36 16.93 -5.66
N ALA A 115 18.70 16.17 -6.55
CA ALA A 115 19.30 15.69 -7.79
C ALA A 115 19.74 16.85 -8.68
N GLU A 116 18.87 17.85 -8.87
CA GLU A 116 19.18 19.04 -9.67
C GLU A 116 20.39 19.80 -9.12
N PHE A 117 20.39 20.08 -7.82
CA PHE A 117 21.52 20.76 -7.16
C PHE A 117 22.82 19.95 -7.23
N ILE A 118 22.79 18.62 -7.05
CA ILE A 118 23.98 17.78 -7.16
C ILE A 118 24.54 17.85 -8.59
N VAL A 119 23.69 17.76 -9.61
CA VAL A 119 24.10 17.87 -11.01
C VAL A 119 24.70 19.24 -11.28
N TYR A 120 24.04 20.31 -10.86
CA TYR A 120 24.54 21.66 -11.03
C TYR A 120 25.93 21.87 -10.39
N PHE A 121 26.13 21.45 -9.15
CA PHE A 121 27.41 21.62 -8.47
C PHE A 121 28.56 20.78 -9.04
N ILE A 122 28.24 19.62 -9.66
CA ILE A 122 29.28 18.73 -10.22
C ILE A 122 29.61 19.10 -11.68
N TRP A 123 28.60 19.44 -12.48
CA TRP A 123 28.77 19.66 -13.92
C TRP A 123 28.58 21.12 -14.38
N GLY A 124 28.04 21.98 -13.54
CA GLY A 124 27.84 23.39 -13.83
C GLY A 124 26.75 23.70 -14.85
N TRP A 125 25.77 22.80 -15.01
CA TRP A 125 24.62 23.00 -15.88
C TRP A 125 23.34 22.39 -15.30
N ASP A 126 22.18 22.97 -15.64
CA ASP A 126 20.88 22.55 -15.17
C ASP A 126 20.24 21.50 -16.06
N MET A 127 19.66 20.46 -15.46
CA MET A 127 18.90 19.42 -16.17
C MET A 127 17.44 19.78 -16.37
N HIS A 128 16.94 20.75 -15.61
CA HIS A 128 15.52 21.11 -15.55
C HIS A 128 14.64 19.88 -15.24
N LEU A 129 15.00 19.16 -14.19
CA LEU A 129 14.27 17.97 -13.77
C LEU A 129 12.81 18.30 -13.47
N ASN A 130 11.94 17.39 -13.84
CA ASN A 130 10.49 17.55 -13.70
C ASN A 130 9.86 16.45 -12.85
N THR A 131 8.54 16.46 -12.72
CA THR A 131 7.77 15.54 -11.88
C THR A 131 7.66 14.12 -12.44
N SER A 132 8.21 13.79 -13.60
CA SER A 132 8.06 12.48 -14.24
C SER A 132 8.56 11.34 -13.37
N TYR A 133 9.72 11.48 -12.75
CA TYR A 133 10.27 10.47 -11.84
C TYR A 133 9.42 10.29 -10.57
N LEU A 134 8.82 11.37 -10.07
CA LEU A 134 7.90 11.31 -8.93
C LEU A 134 6.63 10.54 -9.32
N SER A 135 6.09 10.84 -10.49
CA SER A 135 4.93 10.15 -11.05
C SER A 135 5.19 8.64 -11.24
N MET A 136 6.36 8.27 -11.76
CA MET A 136 6.81 6.88 -11.88
C MET A 136 6.90 6.20 -10.49
N SER A 137 7.47 6.87 -9.49
CA SER A 137 7.57 6.31 -8.13
C SER A 137 6.21 6.08 -7.47
N ILE A 138 5.22 6.96 -7.70
CA ILE A 138 3.84 6.81 -7.25
C ILE A 138 3.19 5.59 -7.93
N PHE A 139 3.40 5.45 -9.24
CA PHE A 139 2.87 4.33 -10.00
C PHE A 139 3.47 2.99 -9.54
N LEU A 140 4.80 2.92 -9.34
CA LEU A 140 5.47 1.74 -8.80
C LEU A 140 4.94 1.39 -7.40
N ALA A 141 4.76 2.38 -6.52
CA ALA A 141 4.21 2.19 -5.20
C ALA A 141 2.80 1.59 -5.24
N TYR A 142 1.95 2.11 -6.14
CA TYR A 142 0.60 1.58 -6.36
C TYR A 142 0.63 0.13 -6.85
N ALA A 143 1.43 -0.17 -7.87
CA ALA A 143 1.48 -1.49 -8.47
C ALA A 143 2.01 -2.58 -7.51
N VAL A 144 2.86 -2.21 -6.55
CA VAL A 144 3.32 -3.13 -5.48
C VAL A 144 2.21 -3.43 -4.47
N ILE A 145 1.31 -2.48 -4.22
CA ILE A 145 0.19 -2.66 -3.28
C ILE A 145 -0.98 -3.36 -3.95
N PHE A 146 -1.27 -3.01 -5.20
CA PHE A 146 -2.39 -3.49 -5.99
C PHE A 146 -1.95 -4.19 -7.28
N PRO A 147 -1.18 -5.30 -7.21
CA PRO A 147 -0.55 -5.91 -8.39
C PRO A 147 -1.55 -6.54 -9.36
N GLU A 148 -2.72 -6.94 -8.88
CA GLU A 148 -3.74 -7.63 -9.68
C GLU A 148 -4.81 -6.68 -10.25
N GLU A 149 -4.77 -5.38 -9.90
CA GLU A 149 -5.67 -4.38 -10.46
C GLU A 149 -5.42 -4.17 -11.96
N TYR A 150 -6.49 -3.90 -12.71
CA TYR A 150 -6.44 -3.73 -14.15
C TYR A 150 -6.47 -2.25 -14.54
N PHE A 151 -5.52 -1.86 -15.38
CA PHE A 151 -5.53 -0.60 -16.10
C PHE A 151 -6.05 -0.81 -17.51
N TYR A 152 -7.04 -0.04 -17.91
CA TYR A 152 -7.61 -0.07 -19.25
C TYR A 152 -6.92 0.94 -20.13
N ILE A 153 -5.94 0.47 -20.93
CA ILE A 153 -5.27 1.32 -21.93
C ILE A 153 -6.20 1.46 -23.13
N TYR A 154 -6.46 2.69 -23.53
CA TYR A 154 -7.41 3.04 -24.60
C TYR A 154 -8.82 2.44 -24.39
N PHE A 155 -9.23 2.15 -23.14
CA PHE A 155 -10.50 1.49 -22.79
C PHE A 155 -10.70 0.07 -23.36
N ILE A 156 -9.72 -0.46 -24.10
CA ILE A 156 -9.82 -1.74 -24.81
C ILE A 156 -8.90 -2.78 -24.15
N LEU A 157 -7.65 -2.39 -23.87
CA LEU A 157 -6.63 -3.31 -23.40
C LEU A 157 -6.52 -3.29 -21.86
N ALA A 158 -7.03 -4.32 -21.21
CA ALA A 158 -6.90 -4.50 -19.77
C ALA A 158 -5.55 -5.13 -19.40
N ILE A 159 -4.65 -4.35 -18.80
CA ILE A 159 -3.33 -4.81 -18.36
C ILE A 159 -3.25 -4.71 -16.84
N LYS A 160 -2.76 -5.77 -16.19
CA LYS A 160 -2.56 -5.74 -14.73
C LYS A 160 -1.44 -4.77 -14.35
N ALA A 161 -1.64 -4.06 -13.24
CA ALA A 161 -0.70 -3.08 -12.70
C ALA A 161 0.74 -3.62 -12.60
N LYS A 162 0.92 -4.87 -12.21
CA LYS A 162 2.25 -5.52 -12.09
C LYS A 162 3.02 -5.58 -13.41
N TRP A 163 2.35 -5.80 -14.54
CA TRP A 163 3.02 -5.86 -15.84
C TRP A 163 3.45 -4.48 -16.33
N LEU A 164 2.60 -3.47 -16.11
CA LEU A 164 2.95 -2.08 -16.41
C LEU A 164 4.11 -1.59 -15.53
N ALA A 165 4.10 -1.95 -14.24
CA ALA A 165 5.20 -1.60 -13.34
C ALA A 165 6.50 -2.32 -13.70
N LEU A 166 6.44 -3.57 -14.17
CA LEU A 166 7.63 -4.29 -14.66
C LEU A 166 8.21 -3.59 -15.89
N PHE A 167 7.35 -3.14 -16.79
CA PHE A 167 7.74 -2.38 -17.98
C PHE A 167 8.37 -1.03 -17.60
N ASP A 168 7.75 -0.28 -16.69
CA ASP A 168 8.27 0.98 -16.16
C ASP A 168 9.62 0.78 -15.47
N ALA A 169 9.75 -0.22 -14.60
CA ALA A 169 11.01 -0.58 -13.96
C ALA A 169 12.10 -0.98 -14.98
N PHE A 170 11.73 -1.67 -16.04
CA PHE A 170 12.68 -2.00 -17.12
C PHE A 170 13.24 -0.73 -17.78
N PHE A 171 12.40 0.25 -18.11
CA PHE A 171 12.86 1.51 -18.67
C PHE A 171 13.71 2.34 -17.72
N LEU A 172 13.37 2.32 -16.43
CA LEU A 172 14.20 2.98 -15.41
C LEU A 172 15.59 2.31 -15.30
N VAL A 173 15.66 0.98 -15.30
CA VAL A 173 16.94 0.26 -15.30
C VAL A 173 17.71 0.51 -16.60
N PHE A 174 17.03 0.47 -17.75
CA PHE A 174 17.64 0.78 -19.05
C PHE A 174 18.19 2.22 -19.08
N GLY A 175 17.41 3.20 -18.62
CA GLY A 175 17.85 4.60 -18.50
C GLY A 175 19.01 4.77 -17.52
N PHE A 176 19.06 3.97 -16.44
CA PHE A 176 20.17 3.98 -15.51
C PHE A 176 21.45 3.41 -16.11
N VAL A 177 21.37 2.34 -16.91
CA VAL A 177 22.55 1.69 -17.52
C VAL A 177 23.10 2.50 -18.69
N TYR A 178 22.22 2.95 -19.60
CA TYR A 178 22.61 3.59 -20.86
C TYR A 178 22.51 5.12 -20.83
N GLY A 179 21.85 5.69 -19.83
CA GLY A 179 21.69 7.13 -19.69
C GLY A 179 22.98 7.85 -19.30
N SER A 180 22.96 9.17 -19.44
CA SER A 180 24.01 10.05 -18.95
C SER A 180 24.19 9.96 -17.43
N PHE A 181 25.36 10.32 -16.93
CA PHE A 181 25.62 10.25 -15.49
C PHE A 181 24.64 11.11 -14.65
N PRO A 182 24.31 12.35 -15.06
CA PRO A 182 23.28 13.13 -14.38
C PRO A 182 21.90 12.46 -14.35
N GLN A 183 21.50 11.80 -15.44
CA GLN A 183 20.25 11.04 -15.49
C GLN A 183 20.25 9.85 -14.51
N ARG A 184 21.40 9.19 -14.32
CA ARG A 184 21.56 8.13 -13.32
C ARG A 184 21.34 8.65 -11.91
N ILE A 185 21.83 9.85 -11.58
CA ILE A 185 21.59 10.49 -10.27
C ILE A 185 20.11 10.76 -10.08
N ALA A 186 19.43 11.32 -11.06
CA ALA A 186 18.00 11.61 -11.00
C ALA A 186 17.16 10.33 -10.77
N ILE A 187 17.44 9.27 -11.54
CA ILE A 187 16.77 7.97 -11.40
C ILE A 187 17.07 7.38 -10.01
N PHE A 188 18.33 7.38 -9.57
CA PHE A 188 18.72 6.84 -8.28
C PHE A 188 18.01 7.52 -7.11
N LEU A 189 17.99 8.85 -7.07
CA LEU A 189 17.35 9.60 -5.99
C LEU A 189 15.84 9.46 -6.00
N SER A 190 15.22 9.38 -7.19
CA SER A 190 13.80 9.10 -7.32
C SER A 190 13.42 7.70 -6.84
N LEU A 191 14.19 6.68 -7.25
CA LEU A 191 13.97 5.29 -6.81
C LEU A 191 14.33 5.11 -5.34
N ALA A 192 15.35 5.82 -4.83
CA ALA A 192 15.71 5.79 -3.41
C ALA A 192 14.53 6.20 -2.53
N ASN A 193 13.76 7.22 -2.91
CA ASN A 193 12.53 7.59 -2.25
C ASN A 193 11.56 6.40 -2.13
N PHE A 194 11.28 5.73 -3.24
CA PHE A 194 10.41 4.56 -3.28
C PHE A 194 10.95 3.42 -2.40
N ILE A 195 12.23 3.09 -2.55
CA ILE A 195 12.88 2.01 -1.79
C ILE A 195 12.89 2.32 -0.30
N ILE A 196 13.33 3.51 0.10
CA ILE A 196 13.40 3.93 1.51
C ILE A 196 12.02 3.86 2.14
N PHE A 197 11.03 4.47 1.49
CA PHE A 197 9.66 4.48 2.00
C PHE A 197 9.09 3.06 2.12
N PHE A 198 9.31 2.23 1.11
CA PHE A 198 8.85 0.85 1.09
C PHE A 198 9.52 0.00 2.17
N LEU A 199 10.84 0.16 2.35
CA LEU A 199 11.59 -0.51 3.42
C LEU A 199 11.16 -0.06 4.82
N MET A 200 10.74 1.20 4.96
CA MET A 200 10.30 1.77 6.24
C MET A 200 8.86 1.42 6.59
N THR A 201 8.00 1.21 5.60
CA THR A 201 6.56 0.93 5.81
C THR A 201 6.22 -0.55 5.77
N LYS A 202 7.01 -1.39 5.11
CA LYS A 202 6.72 -2.83 5.02
C LYS A 202 7.21 -3.57 6.26
N ASP A 203 6.29 -4.32 6.86
CA ASP A 203 6.63 -5.25 7.95
C ASP A 203 7.24 -6.54 7.37
N PHE A 204 8.56 -6.54 7.21
CA PHE A 204 9.30 -7.71 6.71
C PHE A 204 9.17 -8.95 7.59
N LYS A 205 8.80 -8.81 8.88
CA LYS A 205 8.56 -9.96 9.76
C LYS A 205 7.44 -10.85 9.24
N LYS A 206 6.45 -10.27 8.55
CA LYS A 206 5.33 -11.00 7.95
C LYS A 206 5.80 -12.02 6.89
N TYR A 207 6.93 -11.77 6.25
CA TYR A 207 7.54 -12.62 5.21
C TYR A 207 8.73 -13.44 5.75
N SER A 208 9.02 -13.34 7.05
CA SER A 208 10.05 -14.19 7.68
C SER A 208 9.67 -15.66 7.51
N PRO A 209 10.63 -16.55 7.17
CA PRO A 209 10.38 -17.99 7.02
C PRO A 209 9.67 -18.58 8.24
N ARG A 210 9.97 -18.07 9.43
CA ARG A 210 9.37 -18.50 10.71
C ARG A 210 7.88 -18.14 10.79
N GLU A 211 7.49 -16.94 10.35
CA GLU A 211 6.08 -16.50 10.33
C GLU A 211 5.28 -17.19 9.22
N VAL A 212 5.88 -17.39 8.06
CA VAL A 212 5.27 -18.15 6.96
C VAL A 212 4.98 -19.58 7.42
N LYS A 213 5.97 -20.25 8.05
CA LYS A 213 5.79 -21.59 8.60
C LYS A 213 4.71 -21.62 9.68
N ARG A 214 4.72 -20.66 10.62
CA ARG A 214 3.69 -20.55 11.67
C ARG A 214 2.28 -20.42 11.10
N ARG A 215 2.11 -19.63 10.03
CA ARG A 215 0.81 -19.46 9.34
C ARG A 215 0.39 -20.72 8.59
N GLN A 216 1.34 -21.40 7.94
CA GLN A 216 1.08 -22.69 7.31
C GLN A 216 0.67 -23.74 8.33
N ASP A 217 1.40 -23.86 9.45
CA ASP A 217 1.09 -24.78 10.53
C ASP A 217 -0.29 -24.50 11.15
N PHE A 218 -0.63 -23.21 11.32
CA PHE A 218 -1.95 -22.81 11.79
C PHE A 218 -3.05 -23.18 10.79
N LYS A 219 -2.82 -22.93 9.49
CA LYS A 219 -3.77 -23.28 8.44
C LYS A 219 -3.98 -24.78 8.34
N VAL A 220 -2.92 -25.57 8.45
CA VAL A 220 -2.99 -27.04 8.48
C VAL A 220 -3.76 -27.53 9.71
N LYS A 221 -3.52 -26.93 10.89
CA LYS A 221 -4.24 -27.29 12.12
C LYS A 221 -5.73 -26.94 12.04
N THR A 222 -6.10 -25.81 11.43
CA THR A 222 -7.50 -25.41 11.27
C THR A 222 -8.22 -26.14 10.14
N MET A 223 -7.48 -26.64 9.12
CA MET A 223 -8.04 -27.41 8.02
C MET A 223 -8.13 -28.93 8.31
N ARG A 224 -7.51 -29.42 9.40
CA ARG A 224 -7.77 -30.79 9.81
C ARG A 224 -9.22 -30.86 10.24
N PRO A 225 -10.05 -31.72 9.61
CA PRO A 225 -11.39 -31.98 10.13
C PRO A 225 -11.20 -32.47 11.56
N VAL A 226 -11.71 -31.70 12.50
CA VAL A 226 -11.78 -32.15 13.87
C VAL A 226 -12.92 -33.16 13.85
N ASN A 227 -12.58 -34.45 13.66
CA ASN A 227 -13.47 -35.56 14.01
C ASN A 227 -13.67 -35.53 15.54
N ARG A 228 -14.41 -34.57 16.01
CA ARG A 228 -14.94 -34.54 17.36
C ARG A 228 -16.43 -34.74 17.20
N THR A 229 -16.89 -35.89 17.63
CA THR A 229 -18.29 -36.05 18.00
C THR A 229 -18.65 -34.85 18.85
N HIS A 230 -19.48 -33.97 18.35
CA HIS A 230 -19.86 -32.75 19.05
C HIS A 230 -20.78 -33.06 20.22
N HIS A 231 -21.57 -34.13 20.10
CA HIS A 231 -22.54 -34.56 21.07
C HIS A 231 -22.49 -36.06 21.30
N LYS A 232 -22.57 -36.47 22.59
CA LYS A 232 -22.55 -37.86 22.99
C LYS A 232 -23.52 -38.09 24.15
N CYS A 233 -24.41 -39.05 24.02
CA CYS A 233 -25.33 -39.41 25.08
C CYS A 233 -24.59 -40.08 26.25
N ALA A 234 -24.78 -39.57 27.48
CA ALA A 234 -24.13 -40.12 28.66
C ALA A 234 -24.66 -41.52 29.09
N VAL A 235 -25.85 -41.93 28.61
CA VAL A 235 -26.44 -43.24 28.96
C VAL A 235 -26.08 -44.31 27.92
N CYS A 236 -26.36 -44.08 26.63
CA CYS A 236 -26.18 -45.11 25.61
C CYS A 236 -24.90 -44.94 24.77
N GLY A 237 -24.16 -43.81 24.94
CA GLY A 237 -22.91 -43.58 24.21
C GLY A 237 -23.08 -43.18 22.76
N ARG A 238 -24.31 -43.16 22.19
CA ARG A 238 -24.55 -42.73 20.80
C ARG A 238 -24.03 -41.32 20.56
N THR A 239 -23.51 -41.11 19.40
CA THR A 239 -22.93 -39.83 18.96
C THR A 239 -23.78 -39.22 17.84
N ASP A 240 -23.61 -37.93 17.60
CA ASP A 240 -24.23 -37.19 16.50
C ASP A 240 -23.75 -37.70 15.11
N GLU A 241 -22.54 -38.30 15.03
CA GLU A 241 -22.03 -38.94 13.80
C GLU A 241 -22.77 -40.26 13.48
N GLU A 242 -23.04 -41.09 14.53
CA GLU A 242 -23.73 -42.39 14.37
C GLU A 242 -25.22 -42.25 14.12
N SER A 243 -25.82 -41.14 14.57
CA SER A 243 -27.26 -40.89 14.47
C SER A 243 -27.52 -39.46 13.93
N PRO A 244 -27.29 -39.20 12.62
CA PRO A 244 -27.56 -37.90 12.03
C PRO A 244 -29.04 -37.55 12.13
N GLY A 245 -29.37 -36.43 12.79
CA GLY A 245 -30.74 -35.96 12.99
C GLY A 245 -31.32 -36.23 14.40
N MET A 246 -30.58 -36.92 15.27
CA MET A 246 -30.97 -37.06 16.69
C MET A 246 -30.54 -35.81 17.46
N GLU A 247 -31.49 -35.22 18.19
CA GLU A 247 -31.17 -34.09 19.08
C GLU A 247 -30.56 -34.58 20.37
N PHE A 248 -29.49 -33.87 20.80
CA PHE A 248 -28.85 -34.06 22.11
C PHE A 248 -29.07 -32.78 22.92
N ARG A 249 -29.46 -32.96 24.21
CA ARG A 249 -29.70 -31.83 25.09
C ARG A 249 -29.04 -32.06 26.46
N TYR A 250 -28.64 -30.99 27.08
CA TYR A 250 -28.13 -31.00 28.45
C TYR A 250 -29.28 -31.12 29.46
N CYS A 251 -29.09 -31.92 30.51
CA CYS A 251 -30.04 -31.98 31.59
C CYS A 251 -29.78 -30.89 32.63
N SER A 252 -30.76 -30.02 32.88
CA SER A 252 -30.66 -28.94 33.88
C SER A 252 -30.69 -29.40 35.34
N LYS A 253 -31.07 -30.67 35.62
CA LYS A 253 -31.15 -31.23 36.94
C LYS A 253 -29.93 -32.06 37.35
N CYS A 254 -29.05 -32.42 36.36
CA CYS A 254 -27.81 -33.12 36.64
C CYS A 254 -26.72 -32.10 37.04
N GLU A 255 -25.91 -32.45 38.06
CA GLU A 255 -24.76 -31.67 38.48
C GLU A 255 -23.56 -32.03 37.58
N GLY A 256 -23.39 -31.30 36.45
CA GLY A 256 -22.33 -31.46 35.45
C GLY A 256 -22.84 -31.28 34.04
N SER A 257 -21.91 -31.27 33.07
CA SER A 257 -22.23 -31.09 31.65
C SER A 257 -22.51 -32.42 30.98
N TYR A 258 -23.63 -33.06 31.35
CA TYR A 258 -24.08 -34.35 30.78
C TYR A 258 -25.10 -34.10 29.66
N GLU A 259 -24.82 -34.64 28.48
CA GLU A 259 -25.73 -34.61 27.33
C GLU A 259 -26.45 -35.94 27.19
N TYR A 260 -27.71 -35.87 26.79
CA TYR A 260 -28.58 -37.01 26.58
C TYR A 260 -29.30 -36.92 25.25
N CYS A 261 -29.41 -38.06 24.55
CA CYS A 261 -30.25 -38.14 23.36
C CYS A 261 -31.74 -38.07 23.76
N MET A 262 -32.61 -37.78 22.81
CA MET A 262 -34.06 -37.62 23.11
C MET A 262 -34.66 -38.83 23.80
N ASP A 263 -34.20 -40.07 23.50
CA ASP A 263 -34.69 -41.32 24.17
C ASP A 263 -34.35 -41.35 25.67
N HIS A 264 -33.23 -40.77 26.05
CA HIS A 264 -32.75 -40.80 27.43
C HIS A 264 -32.87 -39.48 28.19
N LEU A 265 -33.32 -38.42 27.53
CA LEU A 265 -33.44 -37.11 28.18
C LEU A 265 -34.42 -37.10 29.37
N TYR A 266 -35.50 -37.89 29.28
CA TYR A 266 -36.55 -37.94 30.32
C TYR A 266 -36.50 -39.21 31.16
N THR A 267 -35.68 -40.21 30.79
CA THR A 267 -35.65 -41.52 31.42
C THR A 267 -34.38 -41.79 32.21
N HIS A 268 -33.37 -40.92 32.15
CA HIS A 268 -32.10 -41.10 32.84
C HIS A 268 -32.20 -40.79 34.34
N GLN A 269 -31.37 -41.42 35.15
CA GLN A 269 -31.19 -41.06 36.55
C GLN A 269 -30.31 -39.81 36.64
N HIS A 270 -30.74 -38.85 37.45
CA HIS A 270 -29.98 -37.62 37.62
C HIS A 270 -28.68 -37.84 38.37
N VAL A 271 -27.58 -37.44 37.78
CA VAL A 271 -26.23 -37.51 38.37
C VAL A 271 -26.03 -36.39 39.38
N LYS A 272 -25.67 -36.74 40.63
CA LYS A 272 -25.25 -35.78 41.66
C LYS A 272 -23.74 -35.83 41.83
N LYS A 273 -23.15 -34.76 42.30
CA LYS A 273 -21.70 -34.62 42.49
C LYS A 273 -21.09 -35.69 43.44
N SER A 274 -21.93 -36.27 44.31
CA SER A 274 -21.55 -37.37 45.17
C SER A 274 -21.29 -38.69 44.45
N ASP A 275 -21.83 -38.87 43.23
CA ASP A 275 -21.84 -40.13 42.51
C ASP A 275 -20.78 -40.19 41.39
N SER A 276 -19.96 -39.15 41.27
CA SER A 276 -18.85 -39.10 40.27
C SER A 276 -17.67 -39.92 40.80
N PRO A 277 -17.17 -40.94 40.08
CA PRO A 277 -15.95 -41.62 40.43
C PRO A 277 -14.80 -40.62 40.43
N LYS A 278 -14.07 -40.47 41.54
CA LYS A 278 -12.83 -39.70 41.61
C LYS A 278 -11.84 -40.32 40.62
N SER A 279 -11.56 -39.65 39.52
CA SER A 279 -10.46 -39.96 38.58
C SER A 279 -9.14 -39.47 39.14
#